data_fdf1f21ec545ea5d1e5f86270a6bd40d
#
_entry.id   fdf1f21ec545ea5d1e5f86270a6bd40d
#
_cell.length_a   1.000
_cell.length_b   1.000
_cell.length_c   1.000
_cell.angle_alpha   90.00
_cell.angle_beta   90.00
_cell.angle_gamma   90.00
#
_symmetry.space_group_name_H-M   'P 1'
#
loop_
_entity.id
_entity.type
_entity.pdbx_description
1 polymer ?
#
loop_
_entity_poly.entity_id
_entity_poly.type
_entity_poly.pdbx_seq_one_letter_code
_entity_poly.pdbx_strand_id
1 'polypeptide(L)'
;MSSDVLKMRQKQRYRSMLIKHRAQLKASLYTYRDEDTISRIMQQISQLDIEIKEIQKEMEEIIQANEEMRKRYQIFLNIGGIGEKTAKLLLCNLPELGFLSRREIAALVGVAPFNWDSGRKSGKRFARFGRREVRTQLYMVIIASMRISNNSSRQTYDDLRGRGKTHKVAIIACIRKLLVRINAQVRDWMAEGMPEIELKKVA
;
A
#
# COMPACT_ATOMS: atom_id res chain seq x y z
N MET A 1 -15.63 -9.39 -8.76
CA MET A 1 -14.63 -8.30 -8.89
C MET A 1 -15.03 -7.47 -10.09
N SER A 2 -15.23 -6.17 -9.95
CA SER A 2 -15.66 -5.33 -11.07
C SER A 2 -14.59 -5.27 -12.18
N SER A 3 -15.01 -5.04 -13.43
CA SER A 3 -14.11 -4.88 -14.59
C SER A 3 -13.04 -3.80 -14.32
N ASP A 4 -13.43 -2.71 -13.66
CA ASP A 4 -12.54 -1.58 -13.37
C ASP A 4 -11.44 -1.93 -12.37
N VAL A 5 -11.76 -2.71 -11.32
CA VAL A 5 -10.75 -3.21 -10.38
C VAL A 5 -9.72 -4.10 -11.09
N LEU A 6 -10.18 -4.93 -12.05
CA LEU A 6 -9.28 -5.75 -12.84
C LEU A 6 -8.37 -4.90 -13.73
N LYS A 7 -8.93 -3.92 -14.45
CA LYS A 7 -8.17 -2.96 -15.28
C LYS A 7 -7.14 -2.21 -14.45
N MET A 8 -7.56 -1.67 -13.30
CA MET A 8 -6.67 -0.98 -12.36
C MET A 8 -5.52 -1.86 -11.90
N ARG A 9 -5.78 -3.14 -11.57
CA ARG A 9 -4.75 -4.08 -11.14
C ARG A 9 -3.75 -4.39 -12.24
N GLN A 10 -4.22 -4.55 -13.49
CA GLN A 10 -3.35 -4.76 -14.65
C GLN A 10 -2.45 -3.55 -14.89
N LYS A 11 -3.02 -2.33 -14.91
CA LYS A 11 -2.27 -1.07 -15.07
C LYS A 11 -1.25 -0.86 -13.94
N GLN A 12 -1.61 -1.14 -12.71
CA GLN A 12 -0.70 -1.07 -11.56
C GLN A 12 0.47 -2.05 -11.69
N ARG A 13 0.24 -3.28 -12.16
CA ARG A 13 1.30 -4.26 -12.41
C ARG A 13 2.24 -3.80 -13.52
N TYR A 14 1.68 -3.33 -14.63
CA TYR A 14 2.45 -2.83 -15.75
C TYR A 14 3.29 -1.62 -15.35
N ARG A 15 2.69 -0.62 -14.69
CA ARG A 15 3.41 0.52 -14.13
C ARG A 15 4.57 0.10 -13.21
N SER A 16 4.35 -0.90 -12.36
CA SER A 16 5.40 -1.41 -11.46
C SER A 16 6.55 -2.07 -12.21
N MET A 17 6.26 -2.73 -13.33
CA MET A 17 7.27 -3.32 -14.24
C MET A 17 8.10 -2.22 -14.90
N LEU A 18 7.47 -1.17 -15.44
CA LEU A 18 8.17 -0.03 -16.06
C LEU A 18 9.08 0.69 -15.06
N ILE A 19 8.60 0.92 -13.83
CA ILE A 19 9.42 1.54 -12.77
C ILE A 19 10.66 0.71 -12.45
N LYS A 20 10.54 -0.61 -12.39
CA LYS A 20 11.68 -1.51 -12.17
C LYS A 20 12.68 -1.45 -13.33
N HIS A 21 12.19 -1.51 -14.56
CA HIS A 21 13.01 -1.42 -15.77
C HIS A 21 13.77 -0.09 -15.80
N ARG A 22 13.07 1.02 -15.58
CA ARG A 22 13.70 2.34 -15.47
C ARG A 22 14.81 2.39 -14.39
N ALA A 23 14.55 1.79 -13.23
CA ALA A 23 15.55 1.74 -12.15
C ALA A 23 16.78 0.92 -12.55
N GLN A 24 16.60 -0.19 -13.27
CA GLN A 24 17.70 -1.01 -13.82
C GLN A 24 18.53 -0.22 -14.83
N LEU A 25 17.88 0.47 -15.78
CA LEU A 25 18.59 1.31 -16.75
C LEU A 25 19.36 2.44 -16.07
N LYS A 26 18.76 3.11 -15.06
CA LYS A 26 19.46 4.14 -14.29
C LYS A 26 20.68 3.59 -13.54
N ALA A 27 20.57 2.40 -12.98
CA ALA A 27 21.69 1.76 -12.30
C ALA A 27 22.81 1.33 -13.28
N SER A 28 22.46 0.94 -14.51
CA SER A 28 23.45 0.52 -15.51
C SER A 28 24.25 1.68 -16.08
N LEU A 29 23.76 2.94 -16.03
CA LEU A 29 24.46 4.11 -16.56
C LEU A 29 25.91 4.24 -16.00
N TYR A 30 26.12 3.86 -14.75
CA TYR A 30 27.44 3.95 -14.12
C TYR A 30 28.48 2.99 -14.69
N THR A 31 28.05 1.99 -15.48
CA THR A 31 28.95 0.98 -16.09
C THR A 31 29.42 1.37 -17.47
N TYR A 32 28.77 2.33 -18.12
CA TYR A 32 29.09 2.77 -19.48
C TYR A 32 29.94 4.04 -19.47
N ARG A 33 30.86 4.14 -20.45
CA ARG A 33 31.70 5.32 -20.68
C ARG A 33 31.51 5.88 -22.10
N ASP A 34 30.91 5.10 -22.99
CA ASP A 34 30.61 5.49 -24.36
C ASP A 34 29.41 6.43 -24.38
N GLU A 35 29.57 7.64 -24.89
CA GLU A 35 28.57 8.71 -24.88
C GLU A 35 27.34 8.35 -25.72
N ASP A 36 27.52 7.67 -26.85
CA ASP A 36 26.42 7.20 -27.71
C ASP A 36 25.55 6.20 -26.97
N THR A 37 26.15 5.25 -26.29
CA THR A 37 25.45 4.22 -25.49
C THR A 37 24.70 4.89 -24.32
N ILE A 38 25.34 5.83 -23.62
CA ILE A 38 24.71 6.59 -22.54
C ILE A 38 23.51 7.37 -23.05
N SER A 39 23.64 8.06 -24.18
CA SER A 39 22.56 8.83 -24.81
C SER A 39 21.34 7.94 -25.15
N ARG A 40 21.57 6.77 -25.73
CA ARG A 40 20.50 5.79 -26.06
C ARG A 40 19.78 5.29 -24.79
N ILE A 41 20.52 4.99 -23.71
CA ILE A 41 19.94 4.58 -22.44
C ILE A 41 19.12 5.72 -21.84
N MET A 42 19.59 6.96 -21.91
CA MET A 42 18.84 8.13 -21.41
C MET A 42 17.54 8.36 -22.19
N GLN A 43 17.54 8.15 -23.52
CA GLN A 43 16.31 8.19 -24.32
C GLN A 43 15.30 7.13 -23.87
N GLN A 44 15.75 5.88 -23.62
CA GLN A 44 14.86 4.83 -23.11
C GLN A 44 14.29 5.19 -21.73
N ILE A 45 15.10 5.74 -20.84
CA ILE A 45 14.64 6.20 -19.52
C ILE A 45 13.57 7.29 -19.68
N SER A 46 13.77 8.25 -20.58
CA SER A 46 12.80 9.31 -20.87
C SER A 46 11.48 8.76 -21.39
N GLN A 47 11.54 7.80 -22.32
CA GLN A 47 10.35 7.12 -22.86
C GLN A 47 9.57 6.41 -21.75
N LEU A 48 10.27 5.67 -20.85
CA LEU A 48 9.65 5.01 -19.72
C LEU A 48 9.01 6.01 -18.73
N ASP A 49 9.61 7.18 -18.54
CA ASP A 49 9.04 8.23 -17.69
C ASP A 49 7.74 8.79 -18.25
N ILE A 50 7.64 8.96 -19.57
CA ILE A 50 6.41 9.36 -20.27
C ILE A 50 5.33 8.30 -20.08
N GLU A 51 5.62 7.05 -20.40
CA GLU A 51 4.67 5.95 -20.34
C GLU A 51 4.17 5.70 -18.89
N ILE A 52 5.04 5.82 -17.89
CA ILE A 52 4.66 5.74 -16.48
C ILE A 52 3.65 6.83 -16.10
N LYS A 53 3.81 8.05 -16.63
CA LYS A 53 2.87 9.17 -16.39
C LYS A 53 1.53 8.94 -17.07
N GLU A 54 1.53 8.44 -18.33
CA GLU A 54 0.32 8.12 -19.07
C GLU A 54 -0.51 7.06 -18.34
N ILE A 55 0.10 5.96 -17.94
CA ILE A 55 -0.59 4.92 -17.17
C ILE A 55 -1.14 5.47 -15.85
N GLN A 56 -0.40 6.37 -15.19
CA GLN A 56 -0.87 6.99 -13.96
C GLN A 56 -2.12 7.84 -14.21
N LYS A 57 -2.15 8.61 -15.31
CA LYS A 57 -3.32 9.40 -15.74
C LYS A 57 -4.52 8.50 -16.03
N GLU A 58 -4.31 7.43 -16.82
CA GLU A 58 -5.37 6.46 -17.13
C GLU A 58 -5.94 5.79 -15.85
N MET A 59 -5.09 5.51 -14.86
CA MET A 59 -5.57 4.99 -13.57
C MET A 59 -6.41 6.03 -12.81
N GLU A 60 -6.07 7.30 -12.89
CA GLU A 60 -6.85 8.39 -12.31
C GLU A 60 -8.22 8.53 -13.00
N GLU A 61 -8.25 8.46 -14.33
CA GLU A 61 -9.48 8.49 -15.12
C GLU A 61 -10.43 7.34 -14.73
N ILE A 62 -9.92 6.12 -14.56
CA ILE A 62 -10.71 4.97 -14.08
C ILE A 62 -11.29 5.24 -12.69
N ILE A 63 -10.51 5.81 -11.78
CA ILE A 63 -10.97 6.14 -10.42
C ILE A 63 -12.08 7.20 -10.49
N GLN A 64 -11.92 8.24 -11.31
CA GLN A 64 -12.90 9.32 -11.43
C GLN A 64 -14.20 8.87 -12.12
N ALA A 65 -14.11 7.97 -13.10
CA ALA A 65 -15.26 7.44 -13.82
C ALA A 65 -16.13 6.49 -12.98
N ASN A 66 -15.59 5.91 -11.90
CA ASN A 66 -16.29 4.97 -11.02
C ASN A 66 -16.53 5.61 -9.66
N GLU A 67 -17.80 5.94 -9.37
CA GLU A 67 -18.18 6.65 -8.15
C GLU A 67 -17.77 5.92 -6.86
N GLU A 68 -17.99 4.60 -6.77
CA GLU A 68 -17.58 3.80 -5.61
C GLU A 68 -16.07 3.83 -5.42
N MET A 69 -15.29 3.65 -6.50
CA MET A 69 -13.83 3.72 -6.44
C MET A 69 -13.35 5.11 -6.01
N ARG A 70 -13.95 6.16 -6.54
CA ARG A 70 -13.63 7.55 -6.19
C ARG A 70 -13.86 7.79 -4.70
N LYS A 71 -15.01 7.39 -4.16
CA LYS A 71 -15.34 7.54 -2.74
C LYS A 71 -14.40 6.71 -1.85
N ARG A 72 -14.13 5.45 -2.20
CA ARG A 72 -13.14 4.63 -1.48
C ARG A 72 -11.75 5.25 -1.49
N TYR A 73 -11.35 5.82 -2.62
CA TYR A 73 -10.07 6.51 -2.75
C TYR A 73 -9.97 7.72 -1.81
N GLN A 74 -11.04 8.50 -1.71
CA GLN A 74 -11.14 9.63 -0.78
C GLN A 74 -11.08 9.20 0.69
N ILE A 75 -11.76 8.10 1.06
CA ILE A 75 -11.64 7.50 2.41
C ILE A 75 -10.18 7.23 2.73
N PHE A 76 -9.45 6.60 1.81
CA PHE A 76 -8.05 6.25 2.05
C PHE A 76 -7.17 7.49 2.22
N LEU A 77 -7.35 8.52 1.41
CA LEU A 77 -6.62 9.78 1.50
C LEU A 77 -6.88 10.53 2.82
N ASN A 78 -8.08 10.40 3.38
CA ASN A 78 -8.42 11.00 4.67
C ASN A 78 -7.76 10.30 5.88
N ILE A 79 -7.10 9.17 5.66
CA ILE A 79 -6.37 8.45 6.70
C ILE A 79 -4.93 8.96 6.77
N GLY A 80 -4.56 9.57 7.88
CA GLY A 80 -3.22 10.13 8.09
C GLY A 80 -2.12 9.11 7.79
N GLY A 81 -1.17 9.52 6.93
CA GLY A 81 -0.05 8.71 6.48
C GLY A 81 -0.32 7.90 5.19
N ILE A 82 -1.53 7.91 4.66
CA ILE A 82 -1.85 7.29 3.37
C ILE A 82 -1.86 8.36 2.29
N GLY A 83 -0.86 8.32 1.41
CA GLY A 83 -0.82 9.15 0.21
C GLY A 83 -1.42 8.44 -1.00
N GLU A 84 -1.53 9.15 -2.12
CA GLU A 84 -2.12 8.67 -3.39
C GLU A 84 -1.61 7.31 -3.85
N LYS A 85 -0.30 7.10 -3.80
CA LYS A 85 0.33 5.83 -4.21
C LYS A 85 -0.20 4.65 -3.40
N THR A 86 -0.33 4.83 -2.09
CA THR A 86 -0.85 3.78 -1.20
C THR A 86 -2.35 3.61 -1.38
N ALA A 87 -3.10 4.69 -1.53
CA ALA A 87 -4.54 4.65 -1.79
C ALA A 87 -4.86 3.88 -3.09
N LYS A 88 -4.17 4.18 -4.20
CA LYS A 88 -4.29 3.46 -5.48
C LYS A 88 -3.94 1.97 -5.33
N LEU A 89 -2.88 1.65 -4.57
CA LEU A 89 -2.50 0.26 -4.29
C LEU A 89 -3.57 -0.48 -3.47
N LEU A 90 -4.16 0.16 -2.48
CA LEU A 90 -5.26 -0.42 -1.68
C LEU A 90 -6.49 -0.71 -2.54
N LEU A 91 -6.91 0.23 -3.40
CA LEU A 91 -8.00 0.03 -4.38
C LEU A 91 -7.76 -1.20 -5.26
N CYS A 92 -6.54 -1.33 -5.79
CA CYS A 92 -6.19 -2.43 -6.68
C CYS A 92 -6.11 -3.79 -5.97
N ASN A 93 -5.51 -3.80 -4.77
CA ASN A 93 -5.06 -5.03 -4.14
C ASN A 93 -5.89 -5.45 -2.92
N LEU A 94 -6.81 -4.62 -2.44
CA LEU A 94 -7.70 -4.93 -1.31
C LEU A 94 -9.16 -4.52 -1.59
N PRO A 95 -9.79 -5.02 -2.68
CA PRO A 95 -11.20 -4.74 -2.94
C PRO A 95 -12.12 -5.28 -1.84
N GLU A 96 -11.64 -6.23 -1.03
CA GLU A 96 -12.37 -6.83 0.09
C GLU A 96 -12.46 -5.95 1.34
N LEU A 97 -11.84 -4.76 1.34
CA LEU A 97 -11.99 -3.81 2.43
C LEU A 97 -13.46 -3.43 2.64
N GLY A 98 -13.88 -3.44 3.88
CA GLY A 98 -15.26 -3.22 4.29
C GLY A 98 -16.10 -4.50 4.45
N PHE A 99 -15.72 -5.58 3.77
CA PHE A 99 -16.49 -6.84 3.80
C PHE A 99 -15.94 -7.88 4.78
N LEU A 100 -14.65 -7.80 5.11
CA LEU A 100 -13.98 -8.80 5.94
C LEU A 100 -13.94 -8.40 7.42
N SER A 101 -13.89 -9.40 8.29
CA SER A 101 -13.63 -9.20 9.71
C SER A 101 -12.19 -8.72 9.97
N ARG A 102 -11.94 -8.24 11.19
CA ARG A 102 -10.59 -7.81 11.64
C ARG A 102 -9.55 -8.93 11.54
N ARG A 103 -9.96 -10.19 11.70
CA ARG A 103 -9.05 -11.35 11.62
C ARG A 103 -8.75 -11.71 10.17
N GLU A 104 -9.77 -11.75 9.34
CA GLU A 104 -9.67 -12.10 7.92
C GLU A 104 -8.82 -11.10 7.15
N ILE A 105 -9.06 -9.79 7.31
CA ILE A 105 -8.27 -8.78 6.61
C ILE A 105 -6.80 -8.79 7.05
N ALA A 106 -6.51 -9.06 8.34
CA ALA A 106 -5.15 -9.20 8.83
C ALA A 106 -4.46 -10.46 8.29
N ALA A 107 -5.17 -11.56 8.14
CA ALA A 107 -4.68 -12.80 7.54
C ALA A 107 -4.43 -12.61 6.04
N LEU A 108 -5.36 -11.98 5.32
CA LEU A 108 -5.27 -11.70 3.87
C LEU A 108 -4.01 -10.89 3.52
N VAL A 109 -3.62 -9.93 4.34
CA VAL A 109 -2.41 -9.12 4.15
C VAL A 109 -1.16 -9.81 4.74
N GLY A 110 -1.35 -10.83 5.59
CA GLY A 110 -0.26 -11.56 6.24
C GLY A 110 0.37 -10.79 7.40
N VAL A 111 -0.45 -10.02 8.15
CA VAL A 111 -0.06 -9.33 9.39
C VAL A 111 -0.72 -9.94 10.63
N ALA A 112 -1.50 -11.00 10.47
CA ALA A 112 -1.93 -11.84 11.57
C ALA A 112 -0.78 -12.71 12.06
N PRO A 113 -0.63 -12.92 13.39
CA PRO A 113 0.34 -13.88 13.90
C PRO A 113 -0.10 -15.29 13.50
N PHE A 114 0.77 -16.02 12.83
CA PHE A 114 0.58 -17.41 12.50
C PHE A 114 1.29 -18.25 13.56
N ASN A 115 0.55 -19.20 14.17
CA ASN A 115 1.10 -20.13 15.13
C ASN A 115 1.76 -21.31 14.40
N TRP A 116 2.99 -21.59 14.75
CA TRP A 116 3.70 -22.78 14.28
C TRP A 116 3.83 -23.74 15.44
N ASP A 117 2.69 -24.18 15.98
CA ASP A 117 2.67 -25.13 17.07
C ASP A 117 2.59 -26.54 16.49
N SER A 118 3.49 -27.44 16.91
CA SER A 118 3.48 -28.85 16.55
C SER A 118 3.49 -29.69 17.83
N GLY A 119 2.37 -30.33 18.15
CA GLY A 119 2.23 -31.16 19.33
C GLY A 119 2.52 -30.39 20.63
N ARG A 120 3.49 -30.85 21.44
CA ARG A 120 3.83 -30.23 22.73
C ARG A 120 4.79 -29.02 22.63
N LYS A 121 5.24 -28.64 21.41
CA LYS A 121 6.15 -27.49 21.22
C LYS A 121 5.38 -26.25 20.78
N SER A 122 5.38 -25.23 21.64
CA SER A 122 4.95 -23.88 21.30
C SER A 122 6.01 -23.21 20.40
N GLY A 123 5.69 -23.00 19.15
CA GLY A 123 6.59 -22.38 18.16
C GLY A 123 6.57 -20.84 18.20
N LYS A 124 7.57 -20.22 17.57
CA LYS A 124 7.61 -18.77 17.41
C LYS A 124 6.48 -18.32 16.47
N ARG A 125 5.78 -17.25 16.85
CA ARG A 125 4.72 -16.65 16.02
C ARG A 125 5.34 -15.77 14.93
N PHE A 126 4.93 -15.96 13.68
CA PHE A 126 5.39 -15.20 12.53
C PHE A 126 4.24 -14.57 11.78
N ALA A 127 4.44 -13.35 11.27
CA ALA A 127 3.60 -12.78 10.23
C ALA A 127 4.12 -13.27 8.87
N ARG A 128 3.40 -14.17 8.20
CA ARG A 128 3.82 -14.83 6.97
C ARG A 128 2.61 -14.99 6.03
N PHE A 129 2.89 -15.27 4.75
CA PHE A 129 1.88 -15.41 3.70
C PHE A 129 1.13 -14.12 3.37
N GLY A 130 0.01 -14.19 2.67
CA GLY A 130 -0.83 -13.06 2.30
C GLY A 130 -0.23 -12.13 1.22
N ARG A 131 -0.86 -10.99 1.01
CA ARG A 131 -0.53 -10.01 -0.05
C ARG A 131 0.72 -9.21 0.30
N ARG A 132 1.87 -9.73 -0.10
CA ARG A 132 3.19 -9.15 0.22
C ARG A 132 3.34 -7.70 -0.23
N GLU A 133 2.84 -7.34 -1.42
CA GLU A 133 2.94 -5.95 -1.93
C GLU A 133 2.24 -4.96 -1.01
N VAL A 134 1.02 -5.29 -0.56
CA VAL A 134 0.26 -4.46 0.39
C VAL A 134 1.02 -4.33 1.70
N ARG A 135 1.50 -5.44 2.26
CA ARG A 135 2.26 -5.43 3.52
C ARG A 135 3.51 -4.57 3.41
N THR A 136 4.27 -4.69 2.31
CA THR A 136 5.48 -3.89 2.08
C THR A 136 5.16 -2.40 1.97
N GLN A 137 4.09 -2.04 1.26
CA GLN A 137 3.67 -0.64 1.14
C GLN A 137 3.20 -0.08 2.49
N LEU A 138 2.39 -0.82 3.23
CA LEU A 138 1.95 -0.41 4.57
C LEU A 138 3.11 -0.32 5.58
N TYR A 139 4.14 -1.16 5.42
CA TYR A 139 5.38 -1.02 6.20
C TYR A 139 6.03 0.34 5.97
N MET A 140 6.15 0.77 4.71
CA MET A 140 6.70 2.09 4.37
C MET A 140 5.82 3.24 4.89
N VAL A 141 4.49 3.09 4.83
CA VAL A 141 3.54 4.06 5.41
C VAL A 141 3.77 4.22 6.91
N ILE A 142 3.91 3.12 7.65
CA ILE A 142 4.16 3.18 9.10
C ILE A 142 5.51 3.84 9.39
N ILE A 143 6.58 3.47 8.67
CA ILE A 143 7.91 4.09 8.85
C ILE A 143 7.86 5.60 8.58
N ALA A 144 7.17 6.03 7.51
CA ALA A 144 7.01 7.45 7.20
C ALA A 144 6.19 8.18 8.27
N SER A 145 5.08 7.57 8.73
CA SER A 145 4.19 8.17 9.71
C SER A 145 4.83 8.32 11.10
N MET A 146 5.86 7.55 11.42
CA MET A 146 6.61 7.69 12.68
C MET A 146 7.41 8.99 12.77
N ARG A 147 7.67 9.64 11.63
CA ARG A 147 8.36 10.95 11.59
C ARG A 147 7.45 12.11 11.93
N ILE A 148 6.13 11.87 11.93
CA ILE A 148 5.12 12.89 12.21
C ILE A 148 4.84 12.89 13.72
N SER A 149 4.95 14.05 14.36
CA SER A 149 4.62 14.23 15.78
C SER A 149 3.13 13.91 16.03
N ASN A 150 2.82 13.35 17.19
CA ASN A 150 1.47 12.99 17.64
C ASN A 150 0.73 11.95 16.75
N ASN A 151 1.45 11.09 16.05
CA ASN A 151 0.84 10.03 15.28
C ASN A 151 0.51 8.80 16.17
N SER A 152 -0.73 8.30 16.07
CA SER A 152 -1.18 7.11 16.82
C SER A 152 -0.37 5.84 16.53
N SER A 153 0.27 5.77 15.35
CA SER A 153 1.18 4.68 15.00
C SER A 153 2.48 4.77 15.79
N ARG A 154 3.01 5.99 15.99
CA ARG A 154 4.21 6.22 16.80
C ARG A 154 3.97 5.84 18.25
N GLN A 155 2.89 6.32 18.86
CA GLN A 155 2.53 5.96 20.24
C GLN A 155 2.42 4.44 20.41
N THR A 156 1.70 3.77 19.50
CA THR A 156 1.57 2.30 19.53
C THR A 156 2.91 1.59 19.37
N TYR A 157 3.80 2.12 18.53
CA TYR A 157 5.14 1.57 18.34
C TYR A 157 5.99 1.73 19.61
N ASP A 158 6.03 2.93 20.20
CA ASP A 158 6.82 3.24 21.38
C ASP A 158 6.35 2.40 22.60
N ASP A 159 5.03 2.25 22.80
CA ASP A 159 4.46 1.38 23.82
C ASP A 159 4.91 -0.08 23.67
N LEU A 160 4.91 -0.62 22.46
CA LEU A 160 5.33 -1.98 22.18
C LEU A 160 6.83 -2.16 22.38
N ARG A 161 7.64 -1.16 22.01
CA ARG A 161 9.08 -1.15 22.24
C ARG A 161 9.41 -1.09 23.72
N GLY A 162 8.69 -0.26 24.47
CA GLY A 162 8.80 -0.19 25.93
C GLY A 162 8.47 -1.51 26.64
N ARG A 163 7.56 -2.30 26.04
CA ARG A 163 7.26 -3.68 26.51
C ARG A 163 8.24 -4.75 25.99
N GLY A 164 9.40 -4.37 25.48
CA GLY A 164 10.44 -5.29 25.02
C GLY A 164 10.17 -5.99 23.67
N LYS A 165 9.14 -5.56 22.89
CA LYS A 165 8.89 -6.15 21.58
C LYS A 165 9.95 -5.69 20.58
N THR A 166 10.38 -6.59 19.69
CA THR A 166 11.35 -6.24 18.64
C THR A 166 10.77 -5.22 17.66
N HIS A 167 11.62 -4.43 17.02
CA HIS A 167 11.23 -3.42 16.00
C HIS A 167 10.24 -3.98 14.98
N LYS A 168 10.57 -5.12 14.39
CA LYS A 168 9.75 -5.75 13.35
C LYS A 168 8.36 -6.16 13.86
N VAL A 169 8.28 -6.67 15.07
CA VAL A 169 7.00 -7.04 15.71
C VAL A 169 6.14 -5.81 15.99
N ALA A 170 6.74 -4.73 16.50
CA ALA A 170 6.04 -3.48 16.76
C ALA A 170 5.48 -2.85 15.45
N ILE A 171 6.28 -2.83 14.37
CA ILE A 171 5.82 -2.33 13.05
C ILE A 171 4.64 -3.17 12.52
N ILE A 172 4.73 -4.50 12.57
CA ILE A 172 3.65 -5.37 12.09
C ILE A 172 2.35 -5.14 12.89
N ALA A 173 2.45 -4.90 14.18
CA ALA A 173 1.29 -4.57 15.01
C ALA A 173 0.68 -3.20 14.61
N CYS A 174 1.51 -2.20 14.31
CA CYS A 174 1.06 -0.90 13.80
C CYS A 174 0.37 -1.05 12.43
N ILE A 175 0.93 -1.85 11.51
CA ILE A 175 0.30 -2.14 10.21
C ILE A 175 -1.06 -2.79 10.42
N ARG A 176 -1.17 -3.78 11.31
CA ARG A 176 -2.43 -4.44 11.62
C ARG A 176 -3.47 -3.45 12.16
N LYS A 177 -3.08 -2.56 13.08
CA LYS A 177 -3.96 -1.53 13.65
C LYS A 177 -4.46 -0.57 12.56
N LEU A 178 -3.56 -0.10 11.69
CA LEU A 178 -3.91 0.75 10.56
C LEU A 178 -4.87 0.04 9.60
N LEU A 179 -4.57 -1.18 9.21
CA LEU A 179 -5.39 -1.98 8.28
C LEU A 179 -6.80 -2.23 8.82
N VAL A 180 -6.93 -2.57 10.12
CA VAL A 180 -8.23 -2.76 10.78
C VAL A 180 -9.02 -1.45 10.80
N ARG A 181 -8.36 -0.30 11.01
CA ARG A 181 -9.00 1.01 10.95
C ARG A 181 -9.49 1.34 9.55
N ILE A 182 -8.67 1.12 8.50
CA ILE A 182 -9.07 1.30 7.10
C ILE A 182 -10.32 0.45 6.79
N ASN A 183 -10.27 -0.82 7.15
CA ASN A 183 -11.37 -1.76 6.92
C ASN A 183 -12.67 -1.33 7.62
N ALA A 184 -12.57 -0.83 8.86
CA ALA A 184 -13.73 -0.33 9.60
C ALA A 184 -14.32 0.91 8.93
N GLN A 185 -13.50 1.88 8.54
CA GLN A 185 -13.99 3.11 7.89
C GLN A 185 -14.71 2.83 6.56
N VAL A 186 -14.20 1.89 5.76
CA VAL A 186 -14.90 1.49 4.52
C VAL A 186 -16.22 0.79 4.85
N ARG A 187 -16.24 -0.10 5.82
CA ARG A 187 -17.46 -0.80 6.24
C ARG A 187 -18.52 0.18 6.77
N ASP A 188 -18.11 1.09 7.64
CA ASP A 188 -19.00 2.05 8.27
C ASP A 188 -19.60 3.00 7.21
N TRP A 189 -18.77 3.50 6.27
CA TRP A 189 -19.24 4.25 5.11
C TRP A 189 -20.25 3.48 4.24
N MET A 190 -20.02 2.18 4.01
CA MET A 190 -20.97 1.35 3.26
C MET A 190 -22.30 1.17 4.02
N ALA A 191 -22.24 1.01 5.35
CA ALA A 191 -23.42 0.87 6.20
C ALA A 191 -24.26 2.16 6.29
N GLU A 192 -23.63 3.32 6.14
CA GLU A 192 -24.27 4.65 6.10
C GLU A 192 -24.90 4.97 4.73
N GLY A 193 -24.93 4.03 3.78
CA GLY A 193 -25.51 4.24 2.45
C GLY A 193 -24.57 4.95 1.47
N MET A 194 -23.27 4.88 1.71
CA MET A 194 -22.22 5.43 0.82
C MET A 194 -22.35 6.97 0.59
N PRO A 195 -22.43 7.79 1.65
CA PRO A 195 -22.55 9.22 1.50
C PRO A 195 -21.34 9.84 0.79
N GLU A 196 -21.48 11.11 0.38
CA GLU A 196 -20.36 11.88 -0.17
C GLU A 196 -19.27 12.06 0.88
N ILE A 197 -18.02 12.10 0.44
CA ILE A 197 -16.85 12.20 1.30
C ILE A 197 -16.08 13.48 1.00
N GLU A 198 -16.00 14.34 1.99
CA GLU A 198 -15.13 15.52 1.93
C GLU A 198 -13.67 15.14 2.17
N LEU A 199 -12.78 15.63 1.32
CA LEU A 199 -11.35 15.50 1.54
C LEU A 199 -10.91 16.44 2.66
N LYS A 200 -10.31 15.86 3.70
CA LYS A 200 -9.65 16.66 4.73
C LYS A 200 -8.48 17.41 4.10
N LYS A 201 -8.49 18.72 4.15
CA LYS A 201 -7.31 19.51 3.76
C LYS A 201 -6.16 19.08 4.66
N VAL A 202 -5.10 18.57 4.02
CA VAL A 202 -3.84 18.29 4.73
C VAL A 202 -3.23 19.63 5.07
N ALA A 203 -3.21 19.95 6.37
CA ALA A 203 -2.52 21.10 6.89
C ALA A 203 -1.02 20.84 6.93
#